data_883dbaf2fb9c8d7c42f7ab7eee73ddc0
#
_entry.id   883dbaf2fb9c8d7c42f7ab7eee73ddc0
#
_cell.length_a   1.000
_cell.length_b   1.000
_cell.length_c   1.000
_cell.angle_alpha   90.00
_cell.angle_beta   90.00
_cell.angle_gamma   90.00
#
_symmetry.space_group_name_H-M   'P 1'
#
loop_
_entity.id
_entity.type
_entity.pdbx_description
1 polymer ?
#
loop_
_entity_poly.entity_id
_entity_poly.type
_entity_poly.pdbx_seq_one_letter_code
_entity_poly.pdbx_strand_id
1 'polypeptide(L)'
;MAIRSSSAEWKGTLKEGAGTMKLGSGAYEGPFTFASRFESGPGTNPEELIGAAHAGCFSMFLAALLTNAGYTPVRIATSARVHLGAGPTITLIELTTQAKVPGLSEADFQEHAEAAKKGCPVSKALAGPEIKLQAELVK
;
A
#
# COMPACT_ATOMS: atom_id res chain seq x y z
N MET A 1 -5.42 21.43 4.24
CA MET A 1 -4.78 20.33 4.98
C MET A 1 -5.83 19.30 5.39
N ALA A 2 -5.49 18.02 5.36
CA ALA A 2 -6.41 16.95 5.74
C ALA A 2 -5.81 16.17 6.92
N ILE A 3 -6.66 15.90 7.91
CA ILE A 3 -6.29 15.08 9.07
C ILE A 3 -7.17 13.84 9.06
N ARG A 4 -6.55 12.67 9.15
CA ARG A 4 -7.25 11.38 9.20
C ARG A 4 -6.92 10.68 10.50
N SER A 5 -7.92 10.04 11.10
CA SER A 5 -7.77 9.39 12.41
C SER A 5 -8.10 7.91 12.29
N SER A 6 -7.41 7.13 13.08
CA SER A 6 -7.66 5.70 13.22
C SER A 6 -7.34 5.32 14.67
N SER A 7 -7.80 4.16 15.09
CA SER A 7 -7.57 3.69 16.46
C SER A 7 -7.38 2.19 16.48
N ALA A 8 -6.76 1.71 17.55
CA ALA A 8 -6.63 0.28 17.82
C ALA A 8 -6.66 0.04 19.32
N GLU A 9 -7.16 -1.12 19.70
CA GLU A 9 -7.16 -1.57 21.09
C GLU A 9 -6.62 -2.99 21.12
N TRP A 10 -5.80 -3.29 22.11
CA TRP A 10 -5.27 -4.62 22.37
C TRP A 10 -5.60 -5.03 23.80
N LYS A 11 -6.04 -6.28 23.97
CA LYS A 11 -6.35 -6.85 25.29
C LYS A 11 -5.61 -8.15 25.47
N GLY A 12 -4.84 -8.26 26.53
CA GLY A 12 -4.14 -9.49 26.89
C GLY A 12 -2.68 -9.50 26.51
N THR A 13 -2.06 -10.66 26.63
CA THR A 13 -0.66 -10.86 26.27
C THR A 13 -0.49 -10.87 24.75
N LEU A 14 0.75 -10.75 24.30
CA LEU A 14 1.03 -10.75 22.86
C LEU A 14 0.51 -12.03 22.17
N LYS A 15 0.75 -13.18 22.77
CA LYS A 15 0.41 -14.47 22.11
C LYS A 15 -1.04 -14.89 22.32
N GLU A 16 -1.64 -14.54 23.45
CA GLU A 16 -2.98 -15.02 23.80
C GLU A 16 -4.05 -13.94 23.68
N GLY A 17 -3.64 -12.69 23.53
CA GLY A 17 -4.55 -11.58 23.44
C GLY A 17 -5.21 -11.44 22.09
N ALA A 18 -5.99 -10.38 21.95
CA ALA A 18 -6.66 -10.04 20.71
C ALA A 18 -6.90 -8.53 20.67
N GLY A 19 -6.97 -7.99 19.46
CA GLY A 19 -7.22 -6.59 19.27
C GLY A 19 -8.17 -6.32 18.12
N THR A 20 -8.50 -5.03 17.98
CA THR A 20 -9.35 -4.52 16.89
C THR A 20 -8.73 -3.24 16.38
N MET A 21 -8.66 -3.10 15.07
CA MET A 21 -8.27 -1.85 14.41
C MET A 21 -9.47 -1.24 13.73
N LYS A 22 -9.60 0.08 13.82
CA LYS A 22 -10.75 0.81 13.29
C LYS A 22 -10.30 2.05 12.55
N LEU A 23 -10.77 2.20 11.32
CA LEU A 23 -10.57 3.42 10.56
C LEU A 23 -11.57 4.49 11.02
N GLY A 24 -11.11 5.73 11.16
CA GLY A 24 -11.95 6.82 11.66
C GLY A 24 -13.17 7.11 10.80
N SER A 25 -13.12 6.80 9.50
CA SER A 25 -14.24 6.96 8.60
C SER A 25 -15.34 5.91 8.81
N GLY A 26 -15.04 4.82 9.53
CA GLY A 26 -15.95 3.67 9.64
C GLY A 26 -15.92 2.73 8.46
N ALA A 27 -15.04 2.98 7.47
CA ALA A 27 -14.97 2.15 6.28
C ALA A 27 -14.53 0.71 6.57
N TYR A 28 -13.75 0.53 7.63
CA TYR A 28 -13.29 -0.81 8.05
C TYR A 28 -13.06 -0.83 9.55
N GLU A 29 -13.43 -1.94 10.16
CA GLU A 29 -13.07 -2.31 11.53
C GLU A 29 -12.83 -3.80 11.52
N GLY A 30 -11.70 -4.26 12.06
CA GLY A 30 -11.37 -5.68 11.97
C GLY A 30 -10.46 -6.17 13.08
N PRO A 31 -10.53 -7.48 13.35
CA PRO A 31 -9.75 -8.12 14.40
C PRO A 31 -8.31 -8.37 13.96
N PHE A 32 -7.41 -8.39 14.92
CA PHE A 32 -6.05 -8.84 14.71
C PHE A 32 -5.54 -9.57 15.95
N THR A 33 -4.64 -10.53 15.72
CA THR A 33 -4.07 -11.39 16.76
C THR A 33 -2.61 -11.65 16.44
N PHE A 34 -1.91 -12.31 17.37
CA PHE A 34 -0.56 -12.79 17.08
C PHE A 34 -0.57 -13.72 15.84
N ALA A 35 -1.54 -14.61 15.76
CA ALA A 35 -1.64 -15.55 14.63
C ALA A 35 -1.93 -14.83 13.31
N SER A 36 -2.75 -13.79 13.28
CA SER A 36 -3.05 -13.06 12.05
C SER A 36 -1.88 -12.22 11.56
N ARG A 37 -0.96 -11.85 12.44
CA ARG A 37 0.23 -11.06 12.08
C ARG A 37 1.44 -11.92 11.74
N PHE A 38 1.74 -12.91 12.58
CA PHE A 38 2.98 -13.69 12.50
C PHE A 38 2.78 -15.10 11.98
N GLU A 39 1.55 -15.53 11.81
CA GLU A 39 1.18 -16.86 11.31
C GLU A 39 0.13 -16.70 10.22
N SER A 40 -0.77 -17.67 10.08
CA SER A 40 -1.82 -17.67 9.06
C SER A 40 -3.22 -17.64 9.66
N GLY A 41 -3.37 -17.05 10.84
CA GLY A 41 -4.67 -16.95 11.50
C GLY A 41 -5.61 -15.96 10.81
N PRO A 42 -6.92 -16.06 11.09
CA PRO A 42 -7.90 -15.15 10.51
C PRO A 42 -7.78 -13.75 11.10
N GLY A 43 -8.20 -12.75 10.32
CA GLY A 43 -8.14 -11.35 10.71
C GLY A 43 -7.14 -10.57 9.87
N THR A 44 -6.98 -9.30 10.21
CA THR A 44 -6.03 -8.43 9.54
C THR A 44 -4.73 -8.29 10.35
N ASN A 45 -3.84 -7.43 9.88
CA ASN A 45 -2.59 -7.10 10.57
C ASN A 45 -2.09 -5.74 10.08
N PRO A 46 -1.14 -5.11 10.80
CA PRO A 46 -0.62 -3.81 10.40
C PRO A 46 0.01 -3.80 9.01
N GLU A 47 0.74 -4.84 8.64
CA GLU A 47 1.46 -4.90 7.36
C GLU A 47 0.49 -4.97 6.18
N GLU A 48 -0.61 -5.71 6.33
CA GLU A 48 -1.66 -5.76 5.30
C GLU A 48 -2.30 -4.40 5.09
N LEU A 49 -2.58 -3.66 6.17
CA LEU A 49 -3.16 -2.32 6.09
C LEU A 49 -2.17 -1.31 5.50
N ILE A 50 -0.89 -1.41 5.85
CA ILE A 50 0.17 -0.61 5.23
C ILE A 50 0.22 -0.89 3.73
N GLY A 51 0.15 -2.16 3.33
CA GLY A 51 0.15 -2.55 1.93
C GLY A 51 -1.02 -1.95 1.16
N ALA A 52 -2.22 -2.02 1.72
CA ALA A 52 -3.41 -1.44 1.10
C ALA A 52 -3.27 0.08 0.95
N ALA A 53 -2.79 0.75 1.99
CA ALA A 53 -2.57 2.20 1.95
C ALA A 53 -1.54 2.56 0.88
N HIS A 54 -0.44 1.83 0.80
CA HIS A 54 0.63 2.10 -0.16
C HIS A 54 0.17 1.86 -1.59
N ALA A 55 -0.51 0.73 -1.86
CA ALA A 55 -1.05 0.43 -3.18
C ALA A 55 -2.06 1.49 -3.63
N GLY A 56 -2.93 1.93 -2.72
CA GLY A 56 -3.91 2.98 -3.00
C GLY A 56 -3.26 4.32 -3.31
N CYS A 57 -2.32 4.74 -2.48
CA CYS A 57 -1.59 6.00 -2.66
C CYS A 57 -0.80 5.99 -3.98
N PHE A 58 -0.06 4.93 -4.24
CA PHE A 58 0.69 4.77 -5.49
C PHE A 58 -0.23 4.90 -6.71
N SER A 59 -1.35 4.18 -6.71
CA SER A 59 -2.30 4.20 -7.83
C SER A 59 -2.86 5.60 -8.09
N MET A 60 -3.26 6.31 -7.04
CA MET A 60 -3.78 7.67 -7.18
C MET A 60 -2.70 8.64 -7.63
N PHE A 61 -1.48 8.51 -7.11
CA PHE A 61 -0.38 9.40 -7.48
C PHE A 61 0.00 9.19 -8.94
N LEU A 62 0.07 7.94 -9.39
CA LEU A 62 0.31 7.62 -10.80
C LEU A 62 -0.80 8.20 -11.69
N ALA A 63 -2.06 8.05 -11.27
CA ALA A 63 -3.18 8.64 -11.99
C ALA A 63 -3.04 10.16 -12.10
N ALA A 64 -2.62 10.83 -11.04
CA ALA A 64 -2.40 12.28 -11.04
C ALA A 64 -1.30 12.68 -12.02
N LEU A 65 -0.17 11.97 -12.01
CA LEU A 65 0.93 12.25 -12.94
C LEU A 65 0.49 12.07 -14.40
N LEU A 66 -0.23 11.00 -14.69
CA LEU A 66 -0.72 10.72 -16.04
C LEU A 66 -1.76 11.74 -16.49
N THR A 67 -2.68 12.11 -15.62
CA THR A 67 -3.69 13.12 -15.90
C THR A 67 -3.04 14.48 -16.20
N ASN A 68 -2.06 14.87 -15.39
CA ASN A 68 -1.33 16.12 -15.61
C ASN A 68 -0.53 16.11 -16.91
N ALA A 69 -0.13 14.95 -17.39
CA ALA A 69 0.57 14.78 -18.67
C ALA A 69 -0.38 14.68 -19.86
N GLY A 70 -1.70 14.73 -19.64
CA GLY A 70 -2.70 14.72 -20.70
C GLY A 70 -3.29 13.35 -21.03
N TYR A 71 -3.03 12.35 -20.19
CA TYR A 71 -3.56 10.99 -20.40
C TYR A 71 -4.71 10.70 -19.47
N THR A 72 -5.63 9.85 -19.91
CA THR A 72 -6.75 9.39 -19.07
C THR A 72 -6.60 7.90 -18.82
N PRO A 73 -6.16 7.49 -17.62
CA PRO A 73 -6.08 6.07 -17.30
C PRO A 73 -7.48 5.43 -17.31
N VAL A 74 -7.60 4.29 -17.96
CA VAL A 74 -8.81 3.47 -17.88
C VAL A 74 -8.81 2.69 -16.58
N ARG A 75 -7.62 2.18 -16.19
CA ARG A 75 -7.49 1.35 -14.99
C ARG A 75 -6.04 1.36 -14.53
N ILE A 76 -5.86 1.46 -13.24
CA ILE A 76 -4.58 1.24 -12.55
C ILE A 76 -4.87 0.26 -11.41
N ALA A 77 -4.27 -0.92 -11.47
CA ALA A 77 -4.42 -1.93 -10.43
C ALA A 77 -3.06 -2.22 -9.81
N THR A 78 -2.95 -2.00 -8.51
CA THR A 78 -1.69 -2.14 -7.79
C THR A 78 -1.86 -3.10 -6.63
N SER A 79 -0.89 -3.99 -6.45
CA SER A 79 -0.77 -4.83 -5.26
C SER A 79 0.53 -4.49 -4.54
N ALA A 80 0.55 -4.75 -3.24
CA ALA A 80 1.73 -4.54 -2.41
C ALA A 80 2.02 -5.79 -1.60
N ARG A 81 3.29 -6.15 -1.51
CA ARG A 81 3.77 -7.18 -0.60
C ARG A 81 4.69 -6.54 0.43
N VAL A 82 4.30 -6.58 1.68
CA VAL A 82 5.04 -5.98 2.79
C VAL A 82 5.71 -7.11 3.57
N HIS A 83 7.03 -7.09 3.60
CA HIS A 83 7.83 -8.15 4.23
C HIS A 83 8.17 -7.77 5.66
N LEU A 84 7.68 -8.58 6.60
CA LEU A 84 8.02 -8.46 8.01
C LEU A 84 9.14 -9.46 8.31
N GLY A 85 10.33 -8.93 8.54
CA GLY A 85 11.52 -9.72 8.82
C GLY A 85 11.87 -9.78 10.29
N ALA A 86 13.08 -10.18 10.57
CA ALA A 86 13.59 -10.30 11.93
C ALA A 86 13.62 -8.94 12.63
N GLY A 87 13.40 -8.96 13.94
CA GLY A 87 13.46 -7.76 14.75
C GLY A 87 12.26 -7.50 15.64
N PRO A 88 10.94 -7.61 15.25
CA PRO A 88 10.44 -7.64 13.88
C PRO A 88 10.61 -6.29 13.17
N THR A 89 10.93 -6.35 11.90
CA THR A 89 11.20 -5.15 11.09
C THR A 89 10.59 -5.29 9.71
N ILE A 90 9.91 -4.25 9.22
CA ILE A 90 9.49 -4.21 7.82
C ILE A 90 10.75 -3.90 7.00
N THR A 91 11.16 -4.85 6.17
CA THR A 91 12.43 -4.79 5.46
C THR A 91 12.30 -4.45 3.98
N LEU A 92 11.17 -4.77 3.37
CA LEU A 92 10.96 -4.61 1.94
C LEU A 92 9.48 -4.43 1.66
N ILE A 93 9.15 -3.54 0.73
CA ILE A 93 7.82 -3.41 0.16
C ILE A 93 7.95 -3.56 -1.35
N GLU A 94 7.20 -4.52 -1.90
CA GLU A 94 7.17 -4.75 -3.34
C GLU A 94 5.82 -4.29 -3.89
N LEU A 95 5.86 -3.33 -4.81
CA LEU A 95 4.68 -2.86 -5.52
C LEU A 95 4.67 -3.47 -6.92
N THR A 96 3.52 -4.00 -7.31
CA THR A 96 3.28 -4.50 -8.66
C THR A 96 2.05 -3.80 -9.21
N THR A 97 2.17 -3.15 -10.35
CA THR A 97 1.07 -2.41 -10.94
C THR A 97 0.85 -2.79 -12.40
N GLN A 98 -0.41 -2.83 -12.80
CA GLN A 98 -0.83 -2.98 -14.19
C GLN A 98 -1.75 -1.83 -14.52
N ALA A 99 -1.49 -1.15 -15.61
CA ALA A 99 -2.30 0.00 -16.01
C ALA A 99 -2.68 -0.09 -17.49
N LYS A 100 -3.89 0.35 -17.79
CA LYS A 100 -4.37 0.54 -19.15
C LYS A 100 -4.54 2.03 -19.37
N VAL A 101 -3.69 2.60 -20.23
CA VAL A 101 -3.63 4.04 -20.49
C VAL A 101 -3.50 4.26 -22.00
N PRO A 102 -4.61 4.54 -22.69
CA PRO A 102 -4.56 4.72 -24.15
C PRO A 102 -3.59 5.83 -24.56
N GLY A 103 -2.79 5.56 -25.57
CA GLY A 103 -1.88 6.54 -26.16
C GLY A 103 -0.54 6.73 -25.44
N LEU A 104 -0.35 6.09 -24.30
CA LEU A 104 0.88 6.22 -23.54
C LEU A 104 1.93 5.19 -24.03
N SER A 105 3.15 5.65 -24.26
CA SER A 105 4.26 4.76 -24.61
C SER A 105 4.77 3.99 -23.40
N GLU A 106 5.38 2.84 -23.66
CA GLU A 106 5.98 2.04 -22.58
C GLU A 106 7.05 2.81 -21.82
N ALA A 107 7.91 3.54 -22.54
CA ALA A 107 8.98 4.32 -21.92
C ALA A 107 8.42 5.40 -20.98
N ASP A 108 7.43 6.15 -21.44
CA ASP A 108 6.80 7.21 -20.64
C ASP A 108 6.05 6.61 -19.46
N PHE A 109 5.41 5.48 -19.65
CA PHE A 109 4.75 4.78 -18.56
C PHE A 109 5.73 4.41 -17.45
N GLN A 110 6.86 3.81 -17.80
CA GLN A 110 7.87 3.42 -16.81
C GLN A 110 8.42 4.64 -16.07
N GLU A 111 8.63 5.74 -16.75
CA GLU A 111 9.08 6.99 -16.14
C GLU A 111 8.07 7.52 -15.13
N HIS A 112 6.78 7.57 -15.50
CA HIS A 112 5.73 8.01 -14.59
C HIS A 112 5.55 7.06 -13.41
N ALA A 113 5.65 5.75 -13.65
CA ALA A 113 5.53 4.75 -12.58
C ALA A 113 6.68 4.88 -11.57
N GLU A 114 7.90 5.08 -12.04
CA GLU A 114 9.06 5.29 -11.16
C GLU A 114 8.92 6.59 -10.36
N ALA A 115 8.44 7.66 -11.00
CA ALA A 115 8.17 8.91 -10.31
C ALA A 115 7.07 8.76 -9.23
N ALA A 116 6.05 7.95 -9.51
CA ALA A 116 5.00 7.66 -8.54
C ALA A 116 5.53 6.86 -7.34
N LYS A 117 6.40 5.89 -7.60
CA LYS A 117 7.05 5.12 -6.51
C LYS A 117 7.79 6.03 -5.55
N LYS A 118 8.52 7.01 -6.08
CA LYS A 118 9.32 7.94 -5.27
C LYS A 118 8.49 9.02 -4.62
N GLY A 119 7.48 9.51 -5.31
CA GLY A 119 6.77 10.73 -4.96
C GLY A 119 5.51 10.55 -4.14
N CYS A 120 4.89 9.38 -4.16
CA CYS A 120 3.64 9.20 -3.42
C CYS A 120 3.89 9.41 -1.92
N PRO A 121 2.99 10.14 -1.23
CA PRO A 121 3.21 10.48 0.18
C PRO A 121 3.44 9.27 1.10
N VAL A 122 2.82 8.12 0.81
CA VAL A 122 3.01 6.92 1.62
C VAL A 122 4.40 6.33 1.38
N SER A 123 4.90 6.33 0.12
CA SER A 123 6.28 5.92 -0.15
C SER A 123 7.28 6.78 0.63
N LYS A 124 7.06 8.08 0.69
CA LYS A 124 7.91 8.98 1.46
C LYS A 124 7.86 8.68 2.96
N ALA A 125 6.66 8.44 3.49
CA ALA A 125 6.49 8.08 4.90
C ALA A 125 7.13 6.73 5.25
N LEU A 126 7.18 5.81 4.29
CA LEU A 126 7.73 4.47 4.46
C LEU A 126 9.14 4.35 3.88
N ALA A 127 9.95 5.40 3.94
CA ALA A 127 11.29 5.41 3.35
C ALA A 127 12.31 4.54 4.09
N GLY A 128 11.96 3.97 5.25
CA GLY A 128 12.85 3.07 5.99
C GLY A 128 13.17 1.75 5.26
N PRO A 129 12.15 1.00 4.81
CA PRO A 129 12.39 -0.22 4.05
C PRO A 129 12.72 0.09 2.59
N GLU A 130 13.30 -0.89 1.90
CA GLU A 130 13.44 -0.80 0.46
C GLU A 130 12.06 -0.93 -0.20
N ILE A 131 11.80 -0.09 -1.21
CA ILE A 131 10.57 -0.15 -2.00
C ILE A 131 10.95 -0.55 -3.42
N LYS A 132 10.47 -1.71 -3.86
CA LYS A 132 10.65 -2.18 -5.24
C LYS A 132 9.36 -2.01 -6.01
N LEU A 133 9.49 -1.70 -7.29
CA LEU A 133 8.35 -1.54 -8.19
C LEU A 133 8.51 -2.42 -9.41
N GLN A 134 7.44 -3.12 -9.75
CA GLN A 134 7.26 -3.75 -11.05
C GLN A 134 6.02 -3.16 -11.68
N ALA A 135 6.18 -2.51 -12.81
CA ALA A 135 5.10 -1.80 -13.48
C ALA A 135 4.89 -2.38 -14.88
N GLU A 136 3.66 -2.70 -15.20
CA GLU A 136 3.25 -3.26 -16.49
C GLU A 136 2.15 -2.40 -17.09
N LEU A 137 2.40 -1.93 -18.31
CA LEU A 137 1.39 -1.24 -19.10
C LEU A 137 0.63 -2.27 -19.95
N VAL A 138 -0.68 -2.38 -19.67
CA VAL A 138 -1.57 -3.32 -20.37
C VAL A 138 -2.30 -2.58 -21.49
N LYS A 139 -2.45 -3.24 -22.63
CA LYS A 139 -3.13 -2.66 -23.81
C LYS A 139 -4.60 -3.06 -23.89
#